data_f647698617ec1de4f370ddb6241a013c
#
_entry.id   f647698617ec1de4f370ddb6241a013c
#
_cell.length_a   1.000
_cell.length_b   1.000
_cell.length_c   1.000
_cell.angle_alpha   90.00
_cell.angle_beta   90.00
_cell.angle_gamma   90.00
#
_symmetry.space_group_name_H-M   'P 1'
#
loop_
_entity.id
_entity.type
_entity.pdbx_description
1 polymer ?
#
loop_
_entity_poly.entity_id
_entity_poly.type
_entity_poly.pdbx_seq_one_letter_code
_entity_poly.pdbx_strand_id
1 'polypeptide(L)'
;MEAKFCMTCGAPMETRDVDGTIRRACTACSFVHWGNYSIGVGALVTKDEKILLVRRAQEPGKGRWTNPGGYIEQHELIQDTIEREVMEECGITAKVTRLVAVRDLPRNIHNVYIAFELDYVSGEPVPDGVEVDAAGFYSLQEMETMPVADFTRWLIDVALHSTTVGLVEDKEPIVKMDGYGLYRIPKVQV
;
A
#
# COMPACT_ATOMS: atom_id res chain seq x y z
N MET A 1 11.51 5.14 16.52
CA MET A 1 12.43 4.49 17.49
C MET A 1 13.84 4.67 16.96
N GLU A 2 14.79 5.15 17.76
CA GLU A 2 16.19 5.31 17.30
C GLU A 2 16.95 3.98 17.36
N ALA A 3 17.77 3.72 16.34
CA ALA A 3 18.68 2.56 16.32
C ALA A 3 19.77 2.74 17.40
N LYS A 4 19.76 1.92 18.44
CA LYS A 4 20.72 1.98 19.55
C LYS A 4 21.96 1.14 19.30
N PHE A 5 21.81 0.03 18.56
CA PHE A 5 22.87 -0.91 18.24
C PHE A 5 22.92 -1.19 16.74
N CYS A 6 24.12 -1.45 16.25
CA CYS A 6 24.35 -1.76 14.83
C CYS A 6 23.80 -3.14 14.46
N MET A 7 22.98 -3.20 13.40
CA MET A 7 22.43 -4.48 12.90
C MET A 7 23.50 -5.42 12.33
N THR A 8 24.66 -4.87 11.93
CA THR A 8 25.75 -5.66 11.30
C THR A 8 26.70 -6.26 12.31
N CYS A 9 27.10 -5.51 13.36
CA CYS A 9 28.15 -5.96 14.29
C CYS A 9 27.79 -5.86 15.77
N GLY A 10 26.59 -5.40 16.11
CA GLY A 10 26.13 -5.26 17.49
C GLY A 10 26.71 -4.08 18.29
N ALA A 11 27.69 -3.35 17.76
CA ALA A 11 28.30 -2.20 18.44
C ALA A 11 27.31 -1.04 18.65
N PRO A 12 27.53 -0.14 19.62
CA PRO A 12 26.69 1.04 19.79
C PRO A 12 26.60 1.92 18.54
N MET A 13 25.47 2.56 18.38
CA MET A 13 25.25 3.57 17.34
C MET A 13 25.41 4.97 17.92
N GLU A 14 26.06 5.86 17.21
CA GLU A 14 26.18 7.27 17.53
C GLU A 14 25.51 8.15 16.48
N THR A 15 25.23 9.41 16.85
CA THR A 15 24.75 10.41 15.93
C THR A 15 25.93 11.18 15.35
N ARG A 16 26.09 11.22 14.02
CA ARG A 16 27.15 11.98 13.34
C ARG A 16 26.68 12.50 11.98
N ASP A 17 27.40 13.48 11.47
CA ASP A 17 27.20 13.93 10.09
C ASP A 17 27.69 12.86 9.11
N VAL A 18 26.85 12.52 8.16
CA VAL A 18 27.15 11.62 7.04
C VAL A 18 26.69 12.34 5.77
N ASP A 19 27.66 12.84 5.01
CA ASP A 19 27.44 13.57 3.76
C ASP A 19 26.46 14.75 3.89
N GLY A 20 26.63 15.56 4.95
CA GLY A 20 25.80 16.74 5.22
C GLY A 20 24.44 16.45 5.86
N THR A 21 24.20 15.20 6.27
CA THR A 21 22.95 14.80 6.96
C THR A 21 23.26 14.11 8.29
N ILE A 22 22.58 14.53 9.34
CA ILE A 22 22.73 13.93 10.67
C ILE A 22 22.04 12.56 10.67
N ARG A 23 22.82 11.49 10.91
CA ARG A 23 22.35 10.11 10.90
C ARG A 23 22.89 9.30 12.08
N ARG A 24 22.22 8.19 12.37
CA ARG A 24 22.76 7.16 13.29
C ARG A 24 23.75 6.30 12.51
N ALA A 25 24.98 6.16 13.02
CA ALA A 25 26.03 5.39 12.39
C ALA A 25 26.75 4.54 13.44
N CYS A 26 27.34 3.42 12.99
CA CYS A 26 28.05 2.52 13.86
C CYS A 26 29.38 3.11 14.35
N THR A 27 29.73 2.88 15.61
CA THR A 27 31.01 3.30 16.18
C THR A 27 32.18 2.38 15.79
N ALA A 28 31.90 1.16 15.29
CA ALA A 28 32.90 0.12 15.05
C ALA A 28 33.00 -0.36 13.59
N CYS A 29 31.98 -0.13 12.76
CA CYS A 29 32.02 -0.50 11.33
C CYS A 29 31.40 0.59 10.45
N SER A 30 31.34 0.38 9.14
CA SER A 30 30.82 1.36 8.17
C SER A 30 29.31 1.47 8.09
N PHE A 31 28.56 0.73 8.92
CA PHE A 31 27.08 0.73 8.86
C PHE A 31 26.50 2.11 9.23
N VAL A 32 25.60 2.59 8.38
CA VAL A 32 24.80 3.80 8.59
C VAL A 32 23.32 3.42 8.55
N HIS A 33 22.52 3.89 9.51
CA HIS A 33 21.08 3.75 9.51
C HIS A 33 20.46 4.86 8.67
N TRP A 34 19.99 4.52 7.47
CA TRP A 34 19.48 5.49 6.48
C TRP A 34 18.05 5.95 6.75
N GLY A 35 17.33 5.28 7.62
CA GLY A 35 15.96 5.60 8.02
C GLY A 35 15.10 4.35 8.23
N ASN A 36 13.88 4.56 8.72
CA ASN A 36 12.89 3.52 8.87
C ASN A 36 11.89 3.61 7.72
N TYR A 37 11.82 2.58 6.90
CA TYR A 37 10.94 2.52 5.74
C TYR A 37 10.04 1.30 5.80
N SER A 38 8.84 1.42 5.26
CA SER A 38 7.95 0.31 4.95
C SER A 38 7.40 0.49 3.54
N ILE A 39 7.35 -0.58 2.78
CA ILE A 39 6.82 -0.56 1.43
C ILE A 39 5.65 -1.55 1.39
N GLY A 40 4.46 -1.03 1.10
CA GLY A 40 3.25 -1.82 0.98
C GLY A 40 2.72 -1.82 -0.44
N VAL A 41 1.91 -2.82 -0.73
CA VAL A 41 1.20 -2.97 -2.01
C VAL A 41 -0.28 -3.14 -1.79
N GLY A 42 -1.09 -2.77 -2.78
CA GLY A 42 -2.53 -2.99 -2.75
C GLY A 42 -3.12 -3.27 -4.11
N ALA A 43 -4.19 -4.04 -4.13
CA ALA A 43 -4.87 -4.50 -5.32
C ALA A 43 -6.24 -3.85 -5.51
N LEU A 44 -6.56 -3.48 -6.73
CA LEU A 44 -7.93 -3.33 -7.21
C LEU A 44 -8.23 -4.48 -8.16
N VAL A 45 -8.95 -5.48 -7.69
CA VAL A 45 -9.38 -6.63 -8.50
C VAL A 45 -10.81 -6.41 -8.93
N THR A 46 -11.07 -6.45 -10.24
CA THR A 46 -12.41 -6.28 -10.81
C THR A 46 -12.94 -7.59 -11.39
N LYS A 47 -14.24 -7.85 -11.14
CA LYS A 47 -15.02 -8.96 -11.70
C LYS A 47 -16.45 -8.49 -11.91
N ASP A 48 -16.99 -8.62 -13.13
CA ASP A 48 -18.40 -8.31 -13.45
C ASP A 48 -18.84 -6.92 -12.94
N GLU A 49 -18.04 -5.87 -13.24
CA GLU A 49 -18.26 -4.48 -12.79
C GLU A 49 -18.26 -4.28 -11.26
N LYS A 50 -17.82 -5.27 -10.50
CA LYS A 50 -17.66 -5.21 -9.04
C LYS A 50 -16.19 -5.25 -8.66
N ILE A 51 -15.87 -4.69 -7.51
CA ILE A 51 -14.51 -4.55 -6.98
C ILE A 51 -14.38 -5.39 -5.72
N LEU A 52 -13.28 -6.16 -5.64
CA LEU A 52 -12.92 -6.95 -4.47
C LEU A 52 -12.55 -6.03 -3.30
N LEU A 53 -13.26 -6.18 -2.19
CA LEU A 53 -12.95 -5.53 -0.93
C LEU A 53 -12.82 -6.56 0.19
N VAL A 54 -11.99 -6.23 1.17
CA VAL A 54 -11.81 -6.96 2.42
C VAL A 54 -12.20 -6.08 3.60
N ARG A 55 -12.75 -6.67 4.66
CA ARG A 55 -13.02 -5.96 5.91
C ARG A 55 -11.93 -6.26 6.93
N ARG A 56 -11.26 -5.22 7.42
CA ARG A 56 -10.17 -5.35 8.38
C ARG A 56 -10.64 -5.92 9.72
N ALA A 57 -10.00 -6.99 10.18
CA ALA A 57 -10.24 -7.59 11.48
C ALA A 57 -9.43 -6.92 12.60
N GLN A 58 -8.38 -6.15 12.28
CA GLN A 58 -7.42 -5.58 13.23
C GLN A 58 -7.28 -4.06 13.10
N GLU A 59 -6.82 -3.40 14.17
CA GLU A 59 -6.41 -2.00 14.13
C GLU A 59 -5.07 -1.81 13.37
N PRO A 60 -4.87 -0.65 12.75
CA PRO A 60 -5.80 0.48 12.63
C PRO A 60 -6.90 0.23 11.59
N GLY A 61 -8.09 0.76 11.85
CA GLY A 61 -9.19 0.73 10.88
C GLY A 61 -10.03 -0.55 10.92
N LYS A 62 -10.05 -1.27 12.02
CA LYS A 62 -10.93 -2.42 12.24
C LYS A 62 -12.38 -2.13 11.85
N GLY A 63 -13.00 -3.06 11.11
CA GLY A 63 -14.37 -2.95 10.60
C GLY A 63 -14.52 -2.12 9.32
N ARG A 64 -13.48 -1.41 8.87
CA ARG A 64 -13.49 -0.71 7.58
C ARG A 64 -13.23 -1.67 6.44
N TRP A 65 -13.89 -1.41 5.31
CA TRP A 65 -13.64 -2.11 4.06
C TRP A 65 -12.51 -1.42 3.30
N THR A 66 -11.55 -2.19 2.84
CA THR A 66 -10.38 -1.73 2.09
C THR A 66 -10.14 -2.63 0.87
N ASN A 67 -9.32 -2.17 -0.04
CA ASN A 67 -8.73 -3.05 -1.05
C ASN A 67 -7.73 -4.01 -0.37
N PRO A 68 -7.57 -5.27 -0.82
CA PRO A 68 -6.58 -6.20 -0.31
C PRO A 68 -5.16 -5.69 -0.53
N GLY A 69 -4.22 -6.10 0.32
CA GLY A 69 -2.81 -5.74 0.21
C GLY A 69 -2.01 -5.89 1.50
N GLY A 70 -0.70 -5.92 1.35
CA GLY A 70 0.24 -6.16 2.45
C GLY A 70 1.60 -5.53 2.23
N TYR A 71 2.62 -6.04 2.91
CA TYR A 71 3.99 -5.56 2.81
C TYR A 71 4.82 -6.41 1.86
N ILE A 72 5.78 -5.75 1.18
CA ILE A 72 6.72 -6.42 0.27
C ILE A 72 7.74 -7.19 1.09
N GLU A 73 7.94 -8.46 0.72
CA GLU A 73 8.99 -9.28 1.28
C GLU A 73 10.34 -9.03 0.60
N GLN A 74 11.45 -9.22 1.33
CA GLN A 74 12.83 -8.89 0.91
C GLN A 74 13.23 -9.50 -0.44
N HIS A 75 12.73 -10.67 -0.79
CA HIS A 75 13.16 -11.45 -1.96
C HIS A 75 12.03 -11.72 -2.95
N GLU A 76 10.98 -10.95 -2.88
CA GLU A 76 9.79 -11.08 -3.71
C GLU A 76 9.64 -9.88 -4.66
N LEU A 77 9.21 -10.12 -5.89
CA LEU A 77 8.85 -9.04 -6.79
C LEU A 77 7.56 -8.36 -6.31
N ILE A 78 7.46 -7.05 -6.50
CA ILE A 78 6.30 -6.26 -6.06
C ILE A 78 4.97 -6.82 -6.62
N GLN A 79 4.99 -7.29 -7.87
CA GLN A 79 3.82 -7.89 -8.51
C GLN A 79 3.46 -9.25 -7.90
N ASP A 80 4.47 -10.07 -7.60
CA ASP A 80 4.25 -11.37 -6.96
C ASP A 80 3.70 -11.20 -5.55
N THR A 81 4.20 -10.19 -4.80
CA THR A 81 3.67 -9.83 -3.47
C THR A 81 2.17 -9.55 -3.55
N ILE A 82 1.72 -8.67 -4.45
CA ILE A 82 0.30 -8.28 -4.46
C ILE A 82 -0.60 -9.43 -4.94
N GLU A 83 -0.14 -10.28 -5.85
CA GLU A 83 -0.88 -11.49 -6.25
C GLU A 83 -1.00 -12.49 -5.09
N ARG A 84 0.09 -12.67 -4.30
CA ARG A 84 0.10 -13.51 -3.09
C ARG A 84 -0.85 -12.96 -2.02
N GLU A 85 -0.78 -11.67 -1.69
CA GLU A 85 -1.64 -11.02 -0.69
C GLU A 85 -3.13 -11.16 -1.03
N VAL A 86 -3.50 -10.99 -2.30
CA VAL A 86 -4.88 -11.21 -2.76
C VAL A 86 -5.32 -12.67 -2.54
N MET A 87 -4.44 -13.62 -2.79
CA MET A 87 -4.73 -15.03 -2.53
C MET A 87 -4.84 -15.31 -1.03
N GLU A 88 -3.91 -14.80 -0.22
CA GLU A 88 -3.86 -15.06 1.23
C GLU A 88 -5.05 -14.43 1.96
N GLU A 89 -5.34 -13.15 1.71
CA GLU A 89 -6.44 -12.43 2.37
C GLU A 89 -7.84 -12.83 1.88
N CYS A 90 -7.97 -13.23 0.60
CA CYS A 90 -9.29 -13.34 -0.04
C CYS A 90 -9.55 -14.68 -0.73
N GLY A 91 -8.59 -15.57 -0.91
CA GLY A 91 -8.76 -16.81 -1.68
C GLY A 91 -8.94 -16.60 -3.19
N ILE A 92 -8.57 -15.42 -3.72
CA ILE A 92 -8.75 -15.05 -5.12
C ILE A 92 -7.41 -15.12 -5.87
N THR A 93 -7.41 -15.81 -7.00
CA THR A 93 -6.31 -15.72 -7.97
C THR A 93 -6.56 -14.53 -8.90
N ALA A 94 -5.61 -13.61 -8.96
CA ALA A 94 -5.67 -12.44 -9.83
C ALA A 94 -4.28 -12.17 -10.44
N LYS A 95 -4.21 -11.41 -11.55
CA LYS A 95 -2.98 -11.07 -12.25
C LYS A 95 -2.86 -9.57 -12.43
N VAL A 96 -1.67 -9.03 -12.10
CA VAL A 96 -1.36 -7.61 -12.26
C VAL A 96 -1.46 -7.19 -13.72
N THR A 97 -2.17 -6.08 -13.96
CA THR A 97 -2.32 -5.46 -15.29
C THR A 97 -1.61 -4.12 -15.37
N ARG A 98 -1.74 -3.27 -14.35
CA ARG A 98 -1.09 -1.95 -14.35
C ARG A 98 -0.92 -1.38 -12.94
N LEU A 99 0.03 -0.45 -12.81
CA LEU A 99 0.18 0.40 -11.64
C LEU A 99 -0.84 1.55 -11.72
N VAL A 100 -1.63 1.73 -10.66
CA VAL A 100 -2.69 2.74 -10.57
C VAL A 100 -2.21 3.99 -9.85
N ALA A 101 -1.53 3.83 -8.71
CA ALA A 101 -1.12 4.95 -7.86
C ALA A 101 0.08 4.61 -6.98
N VAL A 102 0.79 5.65 -6.55
CA VAL A 102 1.78 5.58 -5.48
C VAL A 102 1.39 6.59 -4.41
N ARG A 103 1.35 6.15 -3.15
CA ARG A 103 1.23 7.02 -1.99
C ARG A 103 2.58 7.09 -1.30
N ASP A 104 3.07 8.30 -1.07
CA ASP A 104 4.28 8.61 -0.32
C ASP A 104 3.89 9.29 1.01
N LEU A 105 4.29 8.68 2.14
CA LEU A 105 3.91 9.13 3.48
C LEU A 105 5.12 9.15 4.41
N PRO A 106 5.91 10.27 4.40
CA PRO A 106 7.05 10.43 5.29
C PRO A 106 6.59 10.71 6.74
N ARG A 107 6.83 9.74 7.61
CA ARG A 107 6.60 9.80 9.06
C ARG A 107 7.75 9.12 9.79
N ASN A 108 7.57 8.79 11.08
CA ASN A 108 8.55 8.01 11.86
C ASN A 108 8.93 6.68 11.19
N ILE A 109 8.01 6.09 10.46
CA ILE A 109 8.25 5.07 9.44
C ILE A 109 7.78 5.68 8.13
N HIS A 110 8.69 5.89 7.18
CA HIS A 110 8.37 6.42 5.86
C HIS A 110 7.69 5.32 5.04
N ASN A 111 6.37 5.43 4.88
CA ASN A 111 5.60 4.42 4.17
C ASN A 111 5.41 4.81 2.70
N VAL A 112 5.83 3.92 1.81
CA VAL A 112 5.49 3.96 0.38
C VAL A 112 4.47 2.87 0.12
N TYR A 113 3.37 3.20 -0.53
CA TYR A 113 2.33 2.24 -0.90
C TYR A 113 2.06 2.29 -2.39
N ILE A 114 2.15 1.15 -3.05
CA ILE A 114 2.01 1.00 -4.50
C ILE A 114 0.74 0.23 -4.80
N ALA A 115 -0.21 0.86 -5.50
CA ALA A 115 -1.48 0.26 -5.85
C ALA A 115 -1.50 -0.22 -7.30
N PHE A 116 -1.99 -1.44 -7.50
CA PHE A 116 -2.13 -2.09 -8.79
C PHE A 116 -3.59 -2.39 -9.11
N GLU A 117 -3.91 -2.41 -10.39
CA GLU A 117 -5.10 -3.04 -10.92
C GLU A 117 -4.75 -4.47 -11.33
N LEU A 118 -5.64 -5.41 -11.01
CA LEU A 118 -5.47 -6.83 -11.30
C LEU A 118 -6.72 -7.37 -11.98
N ASP A 119 -6.53 -8.23 -12.98
CA ASP A 119 -7.59 -9.03 -13.57
C ASP A 119 -7.89 -10.25 -12.70
N TYR A 120 -9.17 -10.46 -12.41
CA TYR A 120 -9.66 -11.69 -11.76
C TYR A 120 -9.41 -12.89 -12.69
N VAL A 121 -8.84 -13.97 -12.12
CA VAL A 121 -8.61 -15.24 -12.83
C VAL A 121 -9.55 -16.32 -12.31
N SER A 122 -9.58 -16.56 -11.00
CA SER A 122 -10.39 -17.63 -10.40
C SER A 122 -10.52 -17.46 -8.87
N GLY A 123 -11.33 -18.31 -8.26
CA GLY A 123 -11.55 -18.37 -6.81
C GLY A 123 -12.86 -17.72 -6.38
N GLU A 124 -13.26 -17.98 -5.13
CA GLU A 124 -14.40 -17.33 -4.48
C GLU A 124 -13.88 -16.57 -3.25
N PRO A 125 -14.46 -15.41 -2.92
CA PRO A 125 -13.98 -14.60 -1.80
C PRO A 125 -14.13 -15.34 -0.46
N VAL A 126 -13.00 -15.70 0.13
CA VAL A 126 -12.92 -16.35 1.45
C VAL A 126 -11.90 -15.57 2.29
N PRO A 127 -12.33 -14.87 3.37
CA PRO A 127 -11.41 -14.14 4.23
C PRO A 127 -10.50 -15.11 5.01
N ASP A 128 -9.28 -14.70 5.32
CA ASP A 128 -8.32 -15.50 6.10
C ASP A 128 -8.73 -15.66 7.57
N GLY A 129 -9.63 -14.82 8.07
CA GLY A 129 -10.13 -14.83 9.45
C GLY A 129 -9.12 -14.29 10.49
N VAL A 130 -7.97 -13.79 10.07
CA VAL A 130 -6.90 -13.26 10.94
C VAL A 130 -6.70 -11.77 10.73
N GLU A 131 -6.35 -11.37 9.52
CA GLU A 131 -6.17 -9.96 9.15
C GLU A 131 -7.46 -9.35 8.62
N VAL A 132 -8.26 -10.16 7.92
CA VAL A 132 -9.56 -9.78 7.39
C VAL A 132 -10.66 -10.76 7.84
N ASP A 133 -11.84 -10.25 8.19
CA ASP A 133 -12.97 -11.05 8.69
C ASP A 133 -14.13 -11.14 7.69
N ALA A 134 -14.03 -10.46 6.55
CA ALA A 134 -14.95 -10.57 5.42
C ALA A 134 -14.25 -10.18 4.12
N ALA A 135 -14.62 -10.82 3.01
CA ALA A 135 -14.17 -10.51 1.66
C ALA A 135 -15.34 -10.66 0.68
N GLY A 136 -15.36 -9.86 -0.39
CA GLY A 136 -16.40 -9.94 -1.41
C GLY A 136 -16.22 -8.93 -2.54
N PHE A 137 -16.94 -9.19 -3.64
CA PHE A 137 -17.05 -8.26 -4.77
C PHE A 137 -18.27 -7.36 -4.60
N TYR A 138 -18.07 -6.04 -4.63
CA TYR A 138 -19.09 -5.03 -4.39
C TYR A 138 -19.15 -4.04 -5.55
N SER A 139 -20.38 -3.67 -5.95
CA SER A 139 -20.63 -2.58 -6.89
C SER A 139 -20.41 -1.21 -6.20
N LEU A 140 -20.24 -0.17 -6.99
CA LEU A 140 -20.15 1.21 -6.46
C LEU A 140 -21.39 1.58 -5.64
N GLN A 141 -22.59 1.14 -6.07
CA GLN A 141 -23.84 1.41 -5.38
C GLN A 141 -23.89 0.72 -4.00
N GLU A 142 -23.46 -0.54 -3.90
CA GLU A 142 -23.36 -1.24 -2.61
C GLU A 142 -22.39 -0.54 -1.66
N MET A 143 -21.28 -0.02 -2.19
CA MET A 143 -20.25 0.69 -1.41
C MET A 143 -20.75 2.02 -0.81
N GLU A 144 -21.80 2.66 -1.33
CA GLU A 144 -22.34 3.92 -0.79
C GLU A 144 -22.73 3.78 0.68
N THR A 145 -23.26 2.63 1.08
CA THR A 145 -23.72 2.36 2.45
C THR A 145 -22.67 1.64 3.32
N MET A 146 -21.53 1.28 2.75
CA MET A 146 -20.46 0.55 3.45
C MET A 146 -19.42 1.52 4.03
N PRO A 147 -18.82 1.20 5.17
CA PRO A 147 -17.71 2.00 5.75
C PRO A 147 -16.39 1.74 4.99
N VAL A 148 -16.38 2.01 3.68
CA VAL A 148 -15.18 1.87 2.86
C VAL A 148 -14.18 2.98 3.22
N ALA A 149 -12.89 2.64 3.33
CA ALA A 149 -11.82 3.58 3.64
C ALA A 149 -11.66 4.63 2.52
N ASP A 150 -11.41 5.89 2.90
CA ASP A 150 -11.33 7.01 1.96
C ASP A 150 -10.25 6.81 0.90
N PHE A 151 -9.11 6.25 1.29
CA PHE A 151 -8.03 5.94 0.35
C PHE A 151 -8.45 4.87 -0.68
N THR A 152 -9.20 3.86 -0.27
CA THR A 152 -9.75 2.83 -1.19
C THR A 152 -10.78 3.45 -2.15
N ARG A 153 -11.66 4.32 -1.67
CA ARG A 153 -12.61 5.06 -2.55
C ARG A 153 -11.86 5.90 -3.58
N TRP A 154 -10.82 6.60 -3.14
CA TRP A 154 -9.98 7.39 -4.02
C TRP A 154 -9.27 6.53 -5.08
N LEU A 155 -8.71 5.36 -4.69
CA LEU A 155 -8.08 4.43 -5.64
C LEU A 155 -9.07 3.93 -6.70
N ILE A 156 -10.29 3.60 -6.30
CA ILE A 156 -11.36 3.16 -7.20
C ILE A 156 -11.70 4.28 -8.19
N ASP A 157 -11.90 5.53 -7.72
CA ASP A 157 -12.17 6.67 -8.57
C ASP A 157 -11.05 6.90 -9.60
N VAL A 158 -9.78 6.81 -9.16
CA VAL A 158 -8.62 6.92 -10.05
C VAL A 158 -8.60 5.83 -11.11
N ALA A 159 -8.85 4.57 -10.73
CA ALA A 159 -8.81 3.44 -11.66
C ALA A 159 -9.92 3.55 -12.73
N LEU A 160 -11.12 3.96 -12.34
CA LEU A 160 -12.26 4.09 -13.25
C LEU A 160 -12.18 5.29 -14.20
N HIS A 161 -11.51 6.37 -13.79
CA HIS A 161 -11.45 7.63 -14.56
C HIS A 161 -10.03 7.94 -15.06
N SER A 162 -9.12 6.96 -15.11
CA SER A 162 -7.74 7.19 -15.53
C SER A 162 -7.52 7.13 -17.03
N THR A 163 -6.47 7.84 -17.46
CA THR A 163 -5.89 7.69 -18.81
C THR A 163 -4.66 6.79 -18.74
N THR A 164 -4.12 6.38 -19.90
CA THR A 164 -2.89 5.60 -20.01
C THR A 164 -1.60 6.42 -19.86
N VAL A 165 -1.70 7.70 -19.51
CA VAL A 165 -0.54 8.59 -19.33
C VAL A 165 -0.04 8.49 -17.90
N GLY A 166 1.26 8.32 -17.71
CA GLY A 166 1.96 8.06 -16.45
C GLY A 166 1.48 8.79 -15.19
N LEU A 167 2.08 8.49 -14.05
CA LEU A 167 1.69 9.07 -12.76
C LEU A 167 2.01 10.56 -12.67
N VAL A 168 1.10 11.37 -12.10
CA VAL A 168 1.29 12.77 -11.74
C VAL A 168 0.94 12.98 -10.27
N GLU A 169 1.54 14.01 -9.65
CA GLU A 169 1.17 14.39 -8.28
C GLU A 169 -0.28 14.87 -8.25
N ASP A 170 -1.08 14.34 -7.31
CA ASP A 170 -2.43 14.82 -7.06
C ASP A 170 -2.36 16.14 -6.27
N LYS A 171 -2.78 17.25 -6.91
CA LYS A 171 -2.76 18.58 -6.30
C LYS A 171 -3.87 18.78 -5.25
N GLU A 172 -4.86 17.89 -5.25
CA GLU A 172 -5.97 17.89 -4.30
C GLU A 172 -6.10 16.52 -3.62
N PRO A 173 -5.07 16.10 -2.85
CA PRO A 173 -5.09 14.78 -2.21
C PRO A 173 -6.23 14.67 -1.20
N ILE A 174 -6.78 13.46 -1.05
CA ILE A 174 -7.87 13.16 -0.11
C ILE A 174 -7.50 13.40 1.36
N VAL A 175 -6.20 13.38 1.66
CA VAL A 175 -5.67 13.69 2.98
C VAL A 175 -4.74 14.89 2.86
N LYS A 176 -5.11 16.01 3.51
CA LYS A 176 -4.26 17.21 3.60
C LYS A 176 -3.39 17.11 4.85
N MET A 177 -2.15 16.72 4.66
CA MET A 177 -1.19 16.49 5.73
C MET A 177 0.22 16.83 5.22
N ASP A 178 0.99 17.53 6.03
CA ASP A 178 2.39 17.85 5.67
C ASP A 178 3.18 16.58 5.37
N GLY A 179 3.87 16.57 4.23
CA GLY A 179 4.64 15.42 3.76
C GLY A 179 3.80 14.25 3.24
N TYR A 180 2.51 14.44 2.90
CA TYR A 180 1.70 13.42 2.25
C TYR A 180 1.73 13.62 0.73
N GLY A 181 2.48 12.76 0.02
CA GLY A 181 2.51 12.71 -1.43
C GLY A 181 1.56 11.64 -1.97
N LEU A 182 0.77 11.99 -2.97
CA LEU A 182 -0.12 11.08 -3.66
C LEU A 182 0.06 11.26 -5.16
N TYR A 183 0.28 10.16 -5.88
CA TYR A 183 0.54 10.16 -7.31
C TYR A 183 -0.53 9.33 -8.01
N ARG A 184 -0.95 9.78 -9.19
CA ARG A 184 -2.06 9.18 -9.92
C ARG A 184 -1.89 9.27 -11.43
N ILE A 185 -2.59 8.45 -12.17
CA ILE A 185 -2.81 8.65 -13.61
C ILE A 185 -3.75 9.86 -13.78
N PRO A 186 -3.45 10.80 -14.70
CA PRO A 186 -4.30 11.95 -14.93
C PRO A 186 -5.74 11.57 -15.32
N LYS A 187 -6.73 12.32 -14.82
CA LYS A 187 -8.12 12.16 -15.29
C LYS A 187 -8.23 12.55 -16.77
N VAL A 188 -9.02 11.82 -17.53
CA VAL A 188 -9.43 12.29 -18.86
C VAL A 188 -10.28 13.54 -18.66
N GLN A 189 -9.91 14.64 -19.32
CA GLN A 189 -10.83 15.76 -19.45
C GLN A 189 -11.91 15.33 -20.46
N VAL A 190 -13.10 15.04 -19.96
CA VAL A 190 -14.29 14.75 -20.77
C VAL A 190 -14.90 16.04 -21.24
#